data_27c709dcce87a4c941e0abfa3003cb45
#
_entry.id   27c709dcce87a4c941e0abfa3003cb45
#
_cell.length_a   1.000
_cell.length_b   1.000
_cell.length_c   1.000
_cell.angle_alpha   90.00
_cell.angle_beta   90.00
_cell.angle_gamma   90.00
#
_symmetry.space_group_name_H-M   'P 1'
#
loop_
_entity.id
_entity.type
_entity.pdbx_description
1 polymer ?
#
loop_
_entity_poly.entity_id
_entity_poly.type
_entity_poly.pdbx_seq_one_letter_code
_entity_poly.pdbx_strand_id
1 'polypeptide(L)'
;KALTTNNRALKAWKNDKVNSEISLAAVGTTVSNLTVTASDLTSQGGDVIAKSNVTATFIKSTRAYNGSYLGYGDPNREVPAATETNRSESNDILYQSGPITVKANQVQNIWVSFAIPKDAKAGTYTTTLTATADGMETPLTFTYTIEVKAATLPDPAEYEKNFDVELWQYPYSSAEYYGVTPFSDEHLQILRSSMELYKSIGGHAITTTINEDAWSGQTYSANAIHYPSMVKWTKSGGGFTYDFTDFDKWVTFNKGLGIGDKIVIYSIAPWHGNFTYWENGTMKSERYTVGSERWRSVWTDFLRKLIEHLMDKGWFDESYIGIDERGFSADAFDLIDSIRNIHDVPLKTAGAMDGFVNKFDLALRVTDLNVGDTA
;
A
#
# COMPACT_ATOMS: atom_id res chain seq x y z
N LYS A 1 26.85 18.32 21.49
CA LYS A 1 26.32 19.70 21.30
C LYS A 1 24.82 19.57 21.23
N ALA A 2 24.11 20.01 22.30
CA ALA A 2 22.65 20.03 22.28
C ALA A 2 22.21 20.91 21.10
N LEU A 3 21.37 20.36 20.30
CA LEU A 3 20.71 21.10 19.23
C LEU A 3 19.62 21.95 19.81
N THR A 4 19.61 22.93 19.53
CA THR A 4 19.74 24.20 19.00
C THR A 4 18.41 24.94 18.73
N THR A 5 17.25 24.31 18.53
CA THR A 5 15.96 24.99 18.59
C THR A 5 14.91 24.02 19.13
N ASN A 6 14.43 24.32 20.34
CA ASN A 6 13.27 23.64 20.90
C ASN A 6 11.93 24.21 20.36
N ASN A 7 12.01 25.07 19.35
CA ASN A 7 10.84 25.70 18.73
C ASN A 7 10.67 25.21 17.29
N ARG A 8 9.44 24.83 16.94
CA ARG A 8 9.05 24.39 15.61
C ARG A 8 7.83 25.17 15.12
N ALA A 9 7.83 25.54 13.85
CA ALA A 9 6.68 26.17 13.19
C ALA A 9 6.15 25.23 12.11
N LEU A 10 4.85 24.94 12.14
CA LEU A 10 4.15 24.11 11.17
C LEU A 10 2.99 24.92 10.57
N LYS A 11 2.52 24.47 9.42
CA LYS A 11 1.30 24.94 8.78
C LYS A 11 0.38 23.79 8.53
N ALA A 12 -0.89 23.96 8.80
CA ALA A 12 -1.93 22.95 8.60
C ALA A 12 -3.17 23.58 8.01
N TRP A 13 -3.97 22.80 7.32
CA TRP A 13 -5.35 23.14 7.03
C TRP A 13 -6.28 22.58 8.13
N LYS A 14 -7.52 22.98 8.14
CA LYS A 14 -8.55 22.30 8.94
C LYS A 14 -8.77 20.90 8.36
N ASN A 15 -9.10 19.93 9.22
CA ASN A 15 -9.21 18.50 8.85
C ASN A 15 -7.89 17.89 8.34
N ASP A 16 -6.75 18.47 8.72
CA ASP A 16 -5.41 18.05 8.30
C ASP A 16 -4.68 17.32 9.44
N LYS A 17 -3.67 16.56 9.08
CA LYS A 17 -2.76 15.93 10.03
C LYS A 17 -1.32 16.28 9.67
N VAL A 18 -0.72 17.16 10.43
CA VAL A 18 0.68 17.58 10.21
C VAL A 18 1.61 16.88 11.19
N ASN A 19 2.81 16.61 10.73
CA ASN A 19 3.77 15.79 11.45
C ASN A 19 5.12 16.50 11.62
N SER A 20 5.84 16.10 12.65
CA SER A 20 7.21 16.52 12.94
C SER A 20 7.94 15.38 13.64
N GLU A 21 9.25 15.47 13.64
CA GLU A 21 10.12 14.54 14.36
C GLU A 21 10.98 15.30 15.37
N ILE A 22 11.16 14.72 16.55
CA ILE A 22 12.13 15.13 17.55
C ILE A 22 13.05 13.96 17.90
N SER A 23 14.31 14.26 18.19
CA SER A 23 15.29 13.26 18.56
C SER A 23 15.83 13.56 19.97
N LEU A 24 15.85 12.54 20.83
CA LEU A 24 16.38 12.59 22.19
C LEU A 24 17.58 11.68 22.32
N ALA A 25 18.70 12.22 22.81
CA ALA A 25 19.92 11.45 23.04
C ALA A 25 20.12 11.14 24.52
N ALA A 26 20.34 9.86 24.84
CA ALA A 26 20.73 9.40 26.16
C ALA A 26 22.27 9.46 26.30
N VAL A 27 22.80 10.61 26.75
CA VAL A 27 24.24 10.83 26.82
C VAL A 27 24.84 10.27 28.11
N GLY A 28 25.74 9.30 27.98
CA GLY A 28 26.54 8.73 29.09
C GLY A 28 25.79 7.79 30.02
N THR A 29 24.45 7.80 30.02
CA THR A 29 23.65 6.96 30.92
C THR A 29 22.38 6.46 30.20
N THR A 30 21.85 5.34 30.67
CA THR A 30 20.56 4.82 30.23
C THR A 30 19.45 5.66 30.81
N VAL A 31 18.47 6.01 29.98
CA VAL A 31 17.27 6.77 30.33
C VAL A 31 16.09 5.80 30.39
N SER A 32 15.50 5.63 31.59
CA SER A 32 14.35 4.74 31.81
C SER A 32 13.05 5.53 31.90
N ASN A 33 11.96 4.85 31.54
CA ASN A 33 10.60 5.41 31.60
C ASN A 33 10.45 6.75 30.86
N LEU A 34 11.15 6.90 29.73
CA LEU A 34 10.98 8.07 28.86
C LEU A 34 9.54 8.14 28.34
N THR A 35 8.89 9.26 28.60
CA THR A 35 7.55 9.58 28.12
C THR A 35 7.53 10.96 27.47
N VAL A 36 6.63 11.17 26.54
CA VAL A 36 6.38 12.48 25.92
C VAL A 36 4.90 12.78 25.97
N THR A 37 4.56 13.93 26.53
CA THR A 37 3.17 14.42 26.64
C THR A 37 3.03 15.78 25.95
N ALA A 38 1.82 16.14 25.59
CA ALA A 38 1.51 17.46 25.00
C ALA A 38 0.56 18.25 25.89
N SER A 39 0.67 19.57 25.85
CA SER A 39 -0.40 20.46 26.32
C SER A 39 -1.48 20.62 25.24
N ASP A 40 -2.61 21.21 25.60
CA ASP A 40 -3.56 21.71 24.60
C ASP A 40 -2.89 22.72 23.67
N LEU A 41 -3.36 22.80 22.43
CA LEU A 41 -2.96 23.85 21.49
C LEU A 41 -3.87 25.05 21.74
N THR A 42 -3.29 26.18 22.08
CA THR A 42 -4.04 27.40 22.41
C THR A 42 -3.70 28.54 21.46
N SER A 43 -4.72 29.26 20.98
CA SER A 43 -4.54 30.48 20.21
C SER A 43 -4.49 31.73 21.11
N GLN A 44 -3.96 32.84 20.59
CA GLN A 44 -4.02 34.11 21.30
C GLN A 44 -5.46 34.59 21.54
N GLY A 45 -6.40 34.16 20.69
CA GLY A 45 -7.83 34.45 20.84
C GLY A 45 -8.59 33.58 21.87
N GLY A 46 -7.86 32.63 22.51
CA GLY A 46 -8.45 31.71 23.50
C GLY A 46 -9.11 30.46 22.89
N ASP A 47 -9.03 30.26 21.60
CA ASP A 47 -9.48 29.02 20.97
C ASP A 47 -8.56 27.86 21.35
N VAL A 48 -9.11 26.67 21.54
CA VAL A 48 -8.40 25.47 22.02
C VAL A 48 -8.62 24.30 21.09
N ILE A 49 -7.53 23.63 20.72
CA ILE A 49 -7.52 22.28 20.16
C ILE A 49 -6.98 21.36 21.25
N ALA A 50 -7.78 20.39 21.68
CA ALA A 50 -7.44 19.53 22.80
C ALA A 50 -6.18 18.70 22.52
N LYS A 51 -5.37 18.46 23.55
CA LYS A 51 -4.15 17.64 23.50
C LYS A 51 -4.40 16.20 23.06
N SER A 52 -5.62 15.70 23.13
CA SER A 52 -6.00 14.37 22.56
C SER A 52 -5.82 14.31 21.05
N ASN A 53 -5.69 15.44 20.37
CA ASN A 53 -5.36 15.53 18.95
C ASN A 53 -3.86 15.51 18.68
N VAL A 54 -3.03 15.37 19.71
CA VAL A 54 -1.57 15.26 19.57
C VAL A 54 -1.13 13.85 19.96
N THR A 55 -0.39 13.19 19.09
CA THR A 55 0.23 11.92 19.41
C THR A 55 1.74 12.05 19.31
N ALA A 56 2.46 11.44 20.26
CA ALA A 56 3.91 11.31 20.24
C ALA A 56 4.23 9.81 20.29
N THR A 57 4.77 9.29 19.20
CA THR A 57 5.01 7.86 19.00
C THR A 57 6.50 7.61 18.85
N PHE A 58 7.06 6.71 19.65
CA PHE A 58 8.45 6.33 19.52
C PHE A 58 8.68 5.53 18.24
N ILE A 59 9.74 5.89 17.51
CA ILE A 59 10.13 5.22 16.28
C ILE A 59 11.10 4.08 16.63
N LYS A 60 10.79 2.87 16.18
CA LYS A 60 11.68 1.72 16.28
C LYS A 60 12.49 1.59 15.00
N SER A 61 13.80 1.41 15.17
CA SER A 61 14.68 1.04 14.06
C SER A 61 14.40 -0.39 13.61
N THR A 62 14.46 -0.62 12.33
CA THR A 62 14.51 -1.94 11.70
C THR A 62 15.77 -2.06 10.85
N ARG A 63 16.18 -3.28 10.58
CA ARG A 63 17.33 -3.53 9.69
C ARG A 63 16.85 -3.72 8.28
N ALA A 64 17.10 -2.73 7.44
CA ALA A 64 16.80 -2.76 6.03
C ALA A 64 18.00 -3.33 5.24
N TYR A 65 17.69 -4.10 4.20
CA TYR A 65 18.67 -4.53 3.22
C TYR A 65 19.06 -3.35 2.33
N ASN A 66 20.36 -3.06 2.23
CA ASN A 66 20.91 -1.98 1.40
C ASN A 66 21.77 -2.48 0.24
N GLY A 67 21.64 -3.75 -0.11
CA GLY A 67 22.27 -4.31 -1.32
C GLY A 67 21.57 -3.86 -2.58
N SER A 68 22.34 -3.80 -3.67
CA SER A 68 21.75 -3.55 -4.99
C SER A 68 20.68 -4.57 -5.31
N TYR A 69 19.71 -4.13 -6.03
CA TYR A 69 18.59 -4.87 -6.52
C TYR A 69 19.07 -6.14 -7.28
N LEU A 70 18.85 -7.29 -6.70
CA LEU A 70 19.30 -8.55 -7.28
C LEU A 70 18.23 -9.06 -8.24
N GLY A 71 18.30 -8.62 -9.49
CA GLY A 71 17.62 -9.20 -10.65
C GLY A 71 16.12 -9.45 -10.50
N TYR A 72 15.30 -8.70 -11.18
CA TYR A 72 13.89 -9.01 -11.39
C TYR A 72 13.73 -10.36 -12.08
N GLY A 73 12.90 -11.22 -11.53
CA GLY A 73 12.37 -12.37 -12.28
C GLY A 73 13.33 -13.52 -12.54
N ASP A 74 14.42 -13.64 -11.80
CA ASP A 74 15.22 -14.85 -11.84
C ASP A 74 14.65 -15.89 -10.85
N PRO A 75 14.05 -16.99 -11.34
CA PRO A 75 13.48 -18.03 -10.47
C PRO A 75 14.55 -18.80 -9.67
N ASN A 76 15.81 -18.72 -10.07
CA ASN A 76 16.92 -19.36 -9.39
C ASN A 76 17.67 -18.40 -8.47
N ARG A 77 17.11 -17.23 -8.25
CA ARG A 77 17.70 -16.20 -7.43
C ARG A 77 17.84 -16.67 -5.98
N GLU A 78 19.05 -16.96 -5.57
CA GLU A 78 19.37 -17.02 -4.16
C GLU A 78 19.34 -15.58 -3.61
N VAL A 79 18.43 -15.30 -2.70
CA VAL A 79 18.51 -14.08 -1.89
C VAL A 79 19.73 -14.28 -0.98
N PRO A 80 20.82 -13.51 -1.15
CA PRO A 80 21.97 -13.67 -0.30
C PRO A 80 21.55 -13.57 1.16
N ALA A 81 22.06 -14.48 1.99
CA ALA A 81 21.84 -14.37 3.43
C ALA A 81 22.22 -12.95 3.85
N ALA A 82 21.32 -12.30 4.54
CA ALA A 82 21.53 -10.95 4.98
C ALA A 82 22.70 -10.93 5.95
N THR A 83 23.81 -10.39 5.50
CA THR A 83 25.03 -10.20 6.31
C THR A 83 24.97 -8.87 7.04
N GLU A 84 25.75 -8.72 8.09
CA GLU A 84 25.87 -7.45 8.82
C GLU A 84 26.34 -6.29 7.92
N THR A 85 27.07 -6.60 6.85
CA THR A 85 27.66 -5.62 5.94
C THR A 85 26.67 -5.06 4.89
N ASN A 86 25.56 -5.77 4.64
CA ASN A 86 24.57 -5.36 3.64
C ASN A 86 23.22 -4.95 4.25
N ARG A 87 23.21 -4.65 5.53
CA ARG A 87 22.06 -4.11 6.25
C ARG A 87 22.40 -2.80 6.92
N SER A 88 21.52 -1.84 6.82
CA SER A 88 21.54 -0.60 7.61
C SER A 88 20.35 -0.53 8.53
N GLU A 89 20.51 0.19 9.64
CA GLU A 89 19.38 0.53 10.48
C GLU A 89 18.59 1.69 9.85
N SER A 90 17.28 1.53 9.77
CA SER A 90 16.35 2.56 9.34
C SER A 90 15.30 2.77 10.41
N ASN A 91 15.00 4.02 10.73
CA ASN A 91 13.93 4.42 11.64
C ASN A 91 12.60 4.40 10.89
N ASP A 92 11.88 3.27 10.96
CA ASP A 92 10.83 2.97 10.00
C ASP A 92 9.48 2.59 10.63
N ILE A 93 9.48 2.21 11.91
CA ILE A 93 8.29 1.68 12.57
C ILE A 93 7.80 2.63 13.65
N LEU A 94 6.59 3.16 13.52
CA LEU A 94 5.89 3.86 14.60
C LEU A 94 5.42 2.80 15.61
N TYR A 95 6.15 2.69 16.74
CA TYR A 95 6.07 1.52 17.61
C TYR A 95 5.07 1.69 18.75
N GLN A 96 5.27 2.68 19.60
CA GLN A 96 4.43 2.90 20.77
C GLN A 96 4.53 4.34 21.29
N SER A 97 3.59 4.73 22.14
CA SER A 97 3.55 6.09 22.74
C SER A 97 4.27 6.22 24.08
N GLY A 98 4.86 5.15 24.59
CA GLY A 98 5.68 5.12 25.81
C GLY A 98 5.06 4.29 26.94
N PRO A 99 5.70 4.19 28.13
CA PRO A 99 7.09 4.59 28.38
C PRO A 99 8.11 3.62 27.78
N ILE A 100 9.29 4.12 27.44
CA ILE A 100 10.38 3.30 26.90
C ILE A 100 11.70 3.50 27.65
N THR A 101 12.67 2.59 27.42
CA THR A 101 14.05 2.74 27.88
C THR A 101 14.98 3.00 26.69
N VAL A 102 15.75 4.09 26.75
CA VAL A 102 16.79 4.44 25.79
C VAL A 102 18.15 4.12 26.41
N LYS A 103 18.90 3.22 25.80
CA LYS A 103 20.23 2.83 26.29
C LYS A 103 21.22 3.98 26.22
N ALA A 104 22.23 3.94 27.09
CA ALA A 104 23.30 4.94 27.09
C ALA A 104 23.93 5.11 25.69
N ASN A 105 24.15 6.35 25.30
CA ASN A 105 24.73 6.78 24.03
C ASN A 105 23.89 6.42 22.78
N GLN A 106 22.59 6.14 22.97
CA GLN A 106 21.66 5.97 21.87
C GLN A 106 20.77 7.21 21.67
N VAL A 107 20.24 7.34 20.48
CA VAL A 107 19.24 8.37 20.10
C VAL A 107 17.91 7.69 19.89
N GLN A 108 16.87 8.28 20.45
CA GLN A 108 15.48 7.87 20.23
C GLN A 108 14.76 8.94 19.43
N ASN A 109 14.24 8.56 18.30
CA ASN A 109 13.39 9.40 17.47
C ASN A 109 11.92 9.24 17.86
N ILE A 110 11.19 10.33 17.81
CA ILE A 110 9.80 10.43 18.21
C ILE A 110 9.03 11.14 17.09
N TRP A 111 8.05 10.46 16.55
CA TRP A 111 7.13 11.02 15.58
C TRP A 111 5.99 11.73 16.29
N VAL A 112 5.83 13.00 16.01
CA VAL A 112 4.79 13.83 16.61
C VAL A 112 3.77 14.18 15.54
N SER A 113 2.50 13.85 15.77
CA SER A 113 1.40 14.15 14.87
C SER A 113 0.41 15.08 15.53
N PHE A 114 -0.06 16.06 14.79
CA PHE A 114 -1.09 17.01 15.20
C PHE A 114 -2.30 16.87 14.26
N ALA A 115 -3.39 16.31 14.75
CA ALA A 115 -4.64 16.21 14.01
C ALA A 115 -5.44 17.51 14.22
N ILE A 116 -5.67 18.26 13.17
CA ILE A 116 -6.42 19.51 13.24
C ILE A 116 -7.90 19.23 12.97
N PRO A 117 -8.79 19.46 13.92
CA PRO A 117 -10.22 19.23 13.73
C PRO A 117 -10.80 20.02 12.55
N LYS A 118 -11.83 19.46 11.90
CA LYS A 118 -12.52 20.10 10.77
C LYS A 118 -13.17 21.41 11.15
N ASP A 119 -13.63 21.53 12.39
CA ASP A 119 -14.28 22.70 12.98
C ASP A 119 -13.31 23.65 13.68
N ALA A 120 -12.00 23.37 13.69
CA ALA A 120 -11.00 24.26 14.25
C ALA A 120 -11.09 25.65 13.59
N LYS A 121 -10.91 26.71 14.37
CA LYS A 121 -10.80 28.05 13.81
C LYS A 121 -9.43 28.28 13.18
N ALA A 122 -9.41 29.03 12.09
CA ALA A 122 -8.14 29.48 11.50
C ALA A 122 -7.41 30.42 12.46
N GLY A 123 -6.12 30.26 12.59
CA GLY A 123 -5.30 31.06 13.51
C GLY A 123 -3.99 30.37 13.87
N THR A 124 -3.21 31.04 14.70
CA THR A 124 -1.94 30.51 15.18
C THR A 124 -2.13 29.92 16.59
N TYR A 125 -1.80 28.65 16.71
CA TYR A 125 -1.89 27.88 17.97
C TYR A 125 -0.50 27.54 18.46
N THR A 126 -0.33 27.50 19.78
CA THR A 126 0.93 27.10 20.41
C THR A 126 0.65 25.93 21.37
N THR A 127 1.53 24.94 21.37
CA THR A 127 1.56 23.82 22.31
C THR A 127 2.97 23.51 22.74
N THR A 128 3.09 22.91 23.91
CA THR A 128 4.37 22.42 24.45
C THR A 128 4.33 20.90 24.59
N LEU A 129 5.32 20.22 24.00
CA LEU A 129 5.60 18.83 24.31
C LEU A 129 6.61 18.78 25.41
N THR A 130 6.39 17.88 26.37
CA THR A 130 7.23 17.71 27.55
C THR A 130 7.70 16.26 27.62
N ALA A 131 9.02 16.07 27.56
CA ALA A 131 9.66 14.78 27.75
C ALA A 131 10.13 14.64 29.19
N THR A 132 9.78 13.53 29.84
CA THR A 132 10.17 13.17 31.20
C THR A 132 10.71 11.76 31.26
N ALA A 133 11.58 11.48 32.23
CA ALA A 133 12.12 10.15 32.48
C ALA A 133 12.53 10.00 33.93
N ASP A 134 12.82 8.78 34.36
CA ASP A 134 13.31 8.52 35.73
C ASP A 134 14.60 9.30 36.02
N GLY A 135 14.67 9.93 37.20
CA GLY A 135 15.81 10.71 37.62
C GLY A 135 16.05 12.02 36.86
N MET A 136 15.14 12.42 35.96
CA MET A 136 15.22 13.68 35.27
C MET A 136 14.64 14.82 36.14
N GLU A 137 15.53 15.65 36.71
CA GLU A 137 15.11 16.77 37.59
C GLU A 137 14.37 17.86 36.81
N THR A 138 14.79 18.10 35.56
CA THR A 138 14.19 19.13 34.70
C THR A 138 13.69 18.50 33.41
N PRO A 139 12.37 18.51 33.15
CA PRO A 139 11.81 18.04 31.87
C PRO A 139 12.36 18.78 30.67
N LEU A 140 12.50 18.09 29.55
CA LEU A 140 12.81 18.72 28.27
C LEU A 140 11.51 19.19 27.61
N THR A 141 11.50 20.40 27.11
CA THR A 141 10.33 20.98 26.47
C THR A 141 10.59 21.37 25.03
N PHE A 142 9.58 21.17 24.18
CA PHE A 142 9.60 21.53 22.77
C PHE A 142 8.34 22.33 22.46
N THR A 143 8.49 23.55 21.98
CA THR A 143 7.37 24.41 21.64
C THR A 143 7.03 24.29 20.16
N TYR A 144 5.77 24.04 19.87
CA TYR A 144 5.24 24.04 18.50
C TYR A 144 4.28 25.19 18.31
N THR A 145 4.49 25.92 17.21
CA THR A 145 3.57 26.93 16.72
C THR A 145 2.96 26.42 15.43
N ILE A 146 1.64 26.28 15.37
CA ILE A 146 0.91 25.72 14.23
C ILE A 146 -0.02 26.79 13.67
N GLU A 147 0.25 27.20 12.44
CA GLU A 147 -0.64 28.10 11.70
C GLU A 147 -1.73 27.28 11.02
N VAL A 148 -2.95 27.30 11.57
CA VAL A 148 -4.14 26.67 10.98
C VAL A 148 -4.73 27.61 9.94
N LYS A 149 -4.70 27.22 8.68
CA LYS A 149 -5.25 27.97 7.54
C LYS A 149 -6.77 27.86 7.48
N ALA A 150 -7.43 28.80 6.80
CA ALA A 150 -8.87 28.81 6.63
C ALA A 150 -9.41 27.66 5.74
N ALA A 151 -8.59 27.16 4.82
CA ALA A 151 -8.95 26.04 3.97
C ALA A 151 -9.18 24.76 4.80
N THR A 152 -10.08 23.92 4.32
CA THR A 152 -10.43 22.63 4.95
C THR A 152 -10.12 21.51 3.95
N LEU A 153 -9.37 20.49 4.37
CA LEU A 153 -9.24 19.28 3.59
C LEU A 153 -10.58 18.55 3.49
N PRO A 154 -10.95 18.01 2.33
CA PRO A 154 -12.12 17.15 2.22
C PRO A 154 -11.96 15.91 3.12
N ASP A 155 -13.06 15.27 3.45
CA ASP A 155 -13.01 13.98 4.14
C ASP A 155 -12.49 12.89 3.17
N PRO A 156 -11.80 11.85 3.67
CA PRO A 156 -11.25 10.78 2.82
C PRO A 156 -12.26 10.17 1.84
N ALA A 157 -13.52 10.02 2.25
CA ALA A 157 -14.60 9.54 1.39
C ALA A 157 -14.97 10.48 0.22
N GLU A 158 -14.45 11.71 0.24
CA GLU A 158 -14.66 12.70 -0.84
C GLU A 158 -13.44 12.80 -1.77
N TYR A 159 -12.33 12.11 -1.46
CA TYR A 159 -11.09 12.18 -2.26
C TYR A 159 -11.30 11.67 -3.67
N GLU A 160 -12.07 10.61 -3.85
CA GLU A 160 -12.39 10.00 -5.13
C GLU A 160 -12.89 11.00 -6.19
N LYS A 161 -13.55 12.07 -5.76
CA LYS A 161 -14.04 13.14 -6.67
C LYS A 161 -12.92 14.07 -7.15
N ASN A 162 -11.81 14.15 -6.44
CA ASN A 162 -10.76 15.15 -6.64
C ASN A 162 -9.35 14.56 -6.72
N PHE A 163 -9.15 13.40 -6.14
CA PHE A 163 -7.85 12.77 -6.05
C PHE A 163 -8.02 11.26 -5.85
N ASP A 164 -7.56 10.47 -6.79
CA ASP A 164 -7.59 9.02 -6.73
C ASP A 164 -6.41 8.50 -5.90
N VAL A 165 -6.70 7.70 -4.86
CA VAL A 165 -5.68 7.05 -4.03
C VAL A 165 -5.73 5.55 -4.27
N GLU A 166 -4.81 5.08 -5.09
CA GLU A 166 -4.66 3.66 -5.38
C GLU A 166 -3.29 3.17 -4.90
N LEU A 167 -3.29 2.37 -3.82
CA LEU A 167 -2.11 1.64 -3.37
C LEU A 167 -2.31 0.16 -3.69
N TRP A 168 -1.40 -0.42 -4.43
CA TRP A 168 -1.46 -1.83 -4.81
C TRP A 168 -1.29 -2.72 -3.59
N GLN A 169 -2.16 -3.71 -3.49
CA GLN A 169 -2.13 -4.68 -2.41
C GLN A 169 -1.61 -6.02 -2.93
N TYR A 170 -0.70 -6.61 -2.15
CA TYR A 170 -0.21 -7.96 -2.38
C TYR A 170 -0.27 -8.76 -1.07
N PRO A 171 -1.42 -9.34 -0.74
CA PRO A 171 -1.69 -9.90 0.59
C PRO A 171 -0.90 -11.16 0.92
N TYR A 172 -0.38 -11.89 -0.07
CA TYR A 172 0.33 -13.16 0.15
C TYR A 172 1.55 -13.04 1.05
N SER A 173 2.30 -11.92 0.97
CA SER A 173 3.50 -11.71 1.79
C SER A 173 3.19 -11.70 3.28
N SER A 174 2.04 -11.19 3.70
CA SER A 174 1.63 -11.25 5.11
C SER A 174 1.22 -12.65 5.54
N ALA A 175 0.55 -13.43 4.67
CA ALA A 175 0.24 -14.81 4.96
C ALA A 175 1.50 -15.65 5.18
N GLU A 176 2.51 -15.45 4.33
CA GLU A 176 3.80 -16.10 4.46
C GLU A 176 4.52 -15.69 5.75
N TYR A 177 4.58 -14.39 6.05
CA TYR A 177 5.26 -13.88 7.24
C TYR A 177 4.65 -14.43 8.54
N TYR A 178 3.34 -14.51 8.62
CA TYR A 178 2.63 -15.03 9.80
C TYR A 178 2.41 -16.54 9.78
N GLY A 179 2.75 -17.23 8.70
CA GLY A 179 2.59 -18.69 8.57
C GLY A 179 1.13 -19.14 8.53
N VAL A 180 0.25 -18.33 7.98
CA VAL A 180 -1.19 -18.60 7.87
C VAL A 180 -1.59 -18.92 6.44
N THR A 181 -2.72 -19.65 6.27
CA THR A 181 -3.25 -19.93 4.94
C THR A 181 -3.76 -18.67 4.27
N PRO A 182 -3.32 -18.34 3.04
CA PRO A 182 -3.83 -17.20 2.30
C PRO A 182 -5.37 -17.17 2.24
N PHE A 183 -5.94 -16.00 2.48
CA PHE A 183 -7.39 -15.72 2.48
C PHE A 183 -8.22 -16.58 3.45
N SER A 184 -7.59 -17.21 4.45
CA SER A 184 -8.31 -17.73 5.61
C SER A 184 -8.85 -16.58 6.46
N ASP A 185 -9.82 -16.87 7.33
CA ASP A 185 -10.37 -15.86 8.25
C ASP A 185 -9.27 -15.22 9.13
N GLU A 186 -8.29 -16.03 9.57
CA GLU A 186 -7.14 -15.55 10.33
C GLU A 186 -6.28 -14.57 9.51
N HIS A 187 -6.00 -14.91 8.26
CA HIS A 187 -5.25 -14.02 7.36
C HIS A 187 -5.99 -12.70 7.11
N LEU A 188 -7.28 -12.76 6.81
CA LEU A 188 -8.09 -11.57 6.59
C LEU A 188 -8.18 -10.70 7.85
N GLN A 189 -8.20 -11.31 9.04
CA GLN A 189 -8.16 -10.57 10.30
C GLN A 189 -6.81 -9.85 10.50
N ILE A 190 -5.69 -10.46 10.12
CA ILE A 190 -4.36 -9.82 10.15
C ILE A 190 -4.32 -8.60 9.22
N LEU A 191 -4.91 -8.70 8.03
CA LEU A 191 -4.92 -7.62 7.03
C LEU A 191 -5.86 -6.46 7.39
N ARG A 192 -6.85 -6.69 8.26
CA ARG A 192 -7.92 -5.72 8.54
C ARG A 192 -7.41 -4.33 8.88
N SER A 193 -6.48 -4.23 9.83
CA SER A 193 -5.97 -2.91 10.27
C SER A 193 -5.27 -2.13 9.16
N SER A 194 -4.54 -2.82 8.28
CA SER A 194 -3.87 -2.21 7.13
C SER A 194 -4.88 -1.72 6.09
N MET A 195 -5.92 -2.51 5.82
CA MET A 195 -6.96 -2.12 4.87
C MET A 195 -7.87 -1.01 5.42
N GLU A 196 -8.16 -1.00 6.73
CA GLU A 196 -8.87 0.11 7.37
C GLU A 196 -8.02 1.40 7.33
N LEU A 197 -6.70 1.30 7.51
CA LEU A 197 -5.79 2.43 7.34
C LEU A 197 -5.80 2.95 5.90
N TYR A 198 -5.71 2.05 4.91
CA TYR A 198 -5.80 2.39 3.49
C TYR A 198 -7.10 3.13 3.17
N LYS A 199 -8.24 2.64 3.64
CA LYS A 199 -9.52 3.33 3.52
C LYS A 199 -9.50 4.72 4.16
N SER A 200 -8.88 4.85 5.34
CA SER A 200 -8.85 6.11 6.10
C SER A 200 -8.09 7.24 5.39
N ILE A 201 -7.30 6.92 4.39
CA ILE A 201 -6.59 7.90 3.54
C ILE A 201 -7.24 8.09 2.17
N GLY A 202 -8.45 7.56 1.94
CA GLY A 202 -9.20 7.64 0.68
C GLY A 202 -8.96 6.50 -0.28
N GLY A 203 -8.29 5.43 0.15
CA GLY A 203 -8.10 4.23 -0.68
C GLY A 203 -9.41 3.51 -0.94
N HIS A 204 -9.70 3.21 -2.20
CA HIS A 204 -10.97 2.64 -2.64
C HIS A 204 -10.81 1.49 -3.64
N ALA A 205 -9.64 1.35 -4.27
CA ALA A 205 -9.37 0.30 -5.24
C ALA A 205 -8.89 -1.00 -4.58
N ILE A 206 -9.37 -2.13 -5.09
CA ILE A 206 -8.91 -3.48 -4.73
C ILE A 206 -7.97 -3.97 -5.84
N THR A 207 -6.74 -4.32 -5.47
CA THR A 207 -5.83 -5.00 -6.39
C THR A 207 -6.01 -6.51 -6.29
N THR A 208 -6.24 -7.18 -7.42
CA THR A 208 -6.37 -8.62 -7.51
C THR A 208 -5.43 -9.21 -8.56
N THR A 209 -5.14 -10.51 -8.47
CA THR A 209 -4.31 -11.21 -9.44
C THR A 209 -5.04 -12.42 -10.02
N ILE A 210 -4.93 -12.62 -11.33
CA ILE A 210 -5.54 -13.71 -12.07
C ILE A 210 -4.52 -14.71 -12.63
N ASN A 211 -3.25 -14.45 -12.40
CA ASN A 211 -2.14 -15.33 -12.68
C ASN A 211 -1.09 -15.18 -11.60
N GLU A 212 -0.16 -16.10 -11.54
CA GLU A 212 0.93 -16.08 -10.58
C GLU A 212 1.81 -14.87 -10.81
N ASP A 213 2.08 -14.15 -9.71
CA ASP A 213 3.01 -13.04 -9.66
C ASP A 213 3.08 -12.17 -10.93
N ALA A 214 2.04 -11.37 -11.15
CA ALA A 214 1.93 -10.49 -12.31
C ALA A 214 3.14 -9.56 -12.50
N TRP A 215 3.89 -9.29 -11.44
CA TRP A 215 5.04 -8.36 -11.37
C TRP A 215 6.40 -9.07 -11.26
N SER A 216 6.46 -10.37 -11.48
CA SER A 216 7.69 -11.14 -11.59
C SER A 216 8.69 -10.94 -10.45
N GLY A 217 8.27 -11.16 -9.23
CA GLY A 217 9.14 -11.14 -8.05
C GLY A 217 9.32 -9.77 -7.40
N GLN A 218 8.63 -8.73 -7.84
CA GLN A 218 8.67 -7.42 -7.16
C GLN A 218 8.04 -7.41 -5.77
N THR A 219 7.31 -8.44 -5.42
CA THR A 219 6.60 -8.56 -4.15
C THR A 219 7.50 -8.90 -2.96
N TYR A 220 8.78 -9.12 -3.19
CA TYR A 220 9.83 -9.32 -2.17
C TYR A 220 9.59 -10.43 -1.16
N SER A 221 8.80 -11.42 -1.51
CA SER A 221 8.65 -12.58 -0.66
C SER A 221 9.75 -13.61 -0.92
N ALA A 222 10.02 -14.45 0.07
CA ALA A 222 10.97 -15.56 -0.06
C ALA A 222 10.53 -16.56 -1.13
N ASN A 223 9.22 -16.68 -1.36
CA ASN A 223 8.59 -17.56 -2.36
C ASN A 223 8.06 -16.80 -3.57
N ALA A 224 8.60 -15.65 -3.89
CA ALA A 224 8.10 -14.71 -4.90
C ALA A 224 7.80 -15.32 -6.29
N ILE A 225 8.39 -16.45 -6.60
CA ILE A 225 8.20 -17.18 -7.86
C ILE A 225 7.04 -18.19 -7.82
N HIS A 226 6.41 -18.37 -6.68
CA HIS A 226 5.40 -19.41 -6.47
C HIS A 226 4.12 -18.91 -5.80
N TYR A 227 3.88 -17.60 -5.86
CA TYR A 227 2.63 -17.08 -5.36
C TYR A 227 1.48 -17.55 -6.24
N PRO A 228 0.53 -18.28 -5.65
CA PRO A 228 -0.63 -18.69 -6.40
C PRO A 228 -1.42 -17.45 -6.85
N SER A 229 -2.00 -17.54 -8.01
CA SER A 229 -3.04 -16.62 -8.45
C SER A 229 -4.22 -16.65 -7.47
N MET A 230 -4.91 -15.53 -7.31
CA MET A 230 -6.21 -15.51 -6.59
C MET A 230 -7.30 -16.31 -7.34
N VAL A 231 -7.04 -16.64 -8.62
CA VAL A 231 -7.84 -17.56 -9.40
C VAL A 231 -7.01 -18.81 -9.65
N LYS A 232 -7.48 -19.99 -9.18
CA LYS A 232 -6.77 -21.24 -9.41
C LYS A 232 -7.18 -21.82 -10.77
N TRP A 233 -6.19 -21.96 -11.65
CA TRP A 233 -6.35 -22.56 -12.97
C TRP A 233 -6.04 -24.04 -12.90
N THR A 234 -6.93 -24.87 -13.39
CA THR A 234 -6.72 -26.33 -13.47
C THR A 234 -6.96 -26.81 -14.89
N LYS A 235 -5.94 -27.44 -15.49
CA LYS A 235 -6.02 -28.00 -16.84
C LYS A 235 -6.66 -29.36 -16.81
N SER A 236 -7.70 -29.55 -17.62
CA SER A 236 -8.42 -30.81 -17.75
C SER A 236 -9.02 -30.94 -19.16
N GLY A 237 -8.86 -32.09 -19.79
CA GLY A 237 -9.52 -32.38 -21.06
C GLY A 237 -9.19 -31.45 -22.22
N GLY A 238 -8.02 -30.80 -22.20
CA GLY A 238 -7.56 -29.86 -23.26
C GLY A 238 -7.95 -28.39 -23.03
N GLY A 239 -8.75 -28.07 -22.00
CA GLY A 239 -9.12 -26.73 -21.59
C GLY A 239 -8.73 -26.43 -20.13
N PHE A 240 -9.20 -25.33 -19.60
CA PHE A 240 -9.02 -24.93 -18.21
C PHE A 240 -10.36 -24.81 -17.47
N THR A 241 -10.32 -25.09 -16.18
CA THR A 241 -11.35 -24.70 -15.21
C THR A 241 -10.75 -23.69 -14.25
N TYR A 242 -11.60 -22.81 -13.72
CA TYR A 242 -11.20 -21.66 -12.92
C TYR A 242 -11.94 -21.68 -11.59
N ASP A 243 -11.17 -21.62 -10.49
CA ASP A 243 -11.72 -21.50 -9.14
C ASP A 243 -11.43 -20.08 -8.63
N PHE A 244 -12.49 -19.30 -8.43
CA PHE A 244 -12.46 -17.92 -7.98
C PHE A 244 -12.58 -17.78 -6.45
N THR A 245 -12.46 -18.85 -5.68
CA THR A 245 -12.71 -18.83 -4.23
C THR A 245 -11.88 -17.78 -3.49
N ASP A 246 -10.59 -17.70 -3.75
CA ASP A 246 -9.70 -16.74 -3.06
C ASP A 246 -9.90 -15.32 -3.58
N PHE A 247 -10.15 -15.15 -4.87
CA PHE A 247 -10.55 -13.88 -5.46
C PHE A 247 -11.82 -13.33 -4.79
N ASP A 248 -12.84 -14.16 -4.65
CA ASP A 248 -14.11 -13.79 -4.03
C ASP A 248 -13.95 -13.40 -2.57
N LYS A 249 -13.17 -14.16 -1.81
CA LYS A 249 -12.90 -13.86 -0.40
C LYS A 249 -12.22 -12.51 -0.25
N TRP A 250 -11.21 -12.25 -1.07
CA TRP A 250 -10.47 -10.99 -1.01
C TRP A 250 -11.34 -9.78 -1.39
N VAL A 251 -12.08 -9.87 -2.49
CA VAL A 251 -13.00 -8.80 -2.91
C VAL A 251 -14.11 -8.60 -1.88
N THR A 252 -14.75 -9.67 -1.40
CA THR A 252 -15.83 -9.57 -0.40
C THR A 252 -15.34 -8.97 0.92
N PHE A 253 -14.15 -9.35 1.38
CA PHE A 253 -13.55 -8.79 2.58
C PHE A 253 -13.36 -7.26 2.46
N ASN A 254 -12.77 -6.80 1.36
CA ASN A 254 -12.54 -5.38 1.13
C ASN A 254 -13.85 -4.60 0.98
N LYS A 255 -14.82 -5.13 0.23
CA LYS A 255 -16.16 -4.53 0.13
C LYS A 255 -16.86 -4.43 1.48
N GLY A 256 -16.65 -5.40 2.36
CA GLY A 256 -17.14 -5.36 3.76
C GLY A 256 -16.50 -4.24 4.60
N LEU A 257 -15.34 -3.75 4.22
CA LEU A 257 -14.68 -2.56 4.79
C LEU A 257 -15.09 -1.25 4.11
N GLY A 258 -15.90 -1.33 3.04
CA GLY A 258 -16.30 -0.21 2.20
C GLY A 258 -15.19 0.25 1.24
N ILE A 259 -14.32 -0.68 0.84
CA ILE A 259 -13.34 -0.55 -0.24
C ILE A 259 -13.88 -1.36 -1.42
N GLY A 260 -13.80 -0.86 -2.65
CA GLY A 260 -14.09 -1.68 -3.83
C GLY A 260 -15.19 -1.19 -4.74
N ASP A 261 -15.27 0.09 -4.93
CA ASP A 261 -15.91 0.71 -6.09
C ASP A 261 -15.05 0.62 -7.36
N LYS A 262 -13.80 0.14 -7.19
CA LYS A 262 -12.87 -0.19 -8.26
C LYS A 262 -12.13 -1.49 -7.93
N ILE A 263 -12.16 -2.47 -8.84
CA ILE A 263 -11.46 -3.76 -8.75
C ILE A 263 -10.50 -3.85 -9.92
N VAL A 264 -9.20 -3.78 -9.66
CA VAL A 264 -8.17 -3.84 -10.70
C VAL A 264 -7.58 -5.24 -10.74
N ILE A 265 -7.69 -5.90 -11.88
CA ILE A 265 -7.43 -7.33 -12.08
C ILE A 265 -6.17 -7.52 -12.92
N TYR A 266 -5.06 -7.87 -12.28
CA TYR A 266 -3.75 -8.08 -12.92
C TYR A 266 -3.48 -9.55 -13.20
N SER A 267 -3.00 -9.96 -14.34
CA SER A 267 -2.95 -9.29 -15.63
C SER A 267 -2.98 -10.34 -16.74
N ILE A 268 -3.58 -10.01 -17.89
CA ILE A 268 -3.48 -10.85 -19.10
C ILE A 268 -2.12 -10.75 -19.80
N ALA A 269 -1.32 -9.78 -19.37
CA ALA A 269 0.03 -9.53 -19.86
C ALA A 269 1.02 -9.40 -18.70
N PRO A 270 1.24 -10.48 -17.92
CA PRO A 270 2.18 -10.46 -16.80
C PRO A 270 3.60 -10.22 -17.28
N TRP A 271 4.42 -9.66 -16.41
CA TRP A 271 5.84 -9.50 -16.69
C TRP A 271 6.46 -10.85 -17.05
N HIS A 272 7.30 -10.89 -18.07
CA HIS A 272 7.89 -12.10 -18.65
C HIS A 272 6.90 -13.09 -19.29
N GLY A 273 5.59 -12.82 -19.31
CA GLY A 273 4.59 -13.67 -19.94
C GLY A 273 4.40 -15.03 -19.25
N ASN A 274 4.77 -15.14 -17.99
CA ASN A 274 4.61 -16.37 -17.23
C ASN A 274 3.14 -16.69 -17.00
N PHE A 275 2.79 -17.96 -17.12
CA PHE A 275 1.45 -18.47 -16.96
C PHE A 275 1.51 -19.79 -16.19
N THR A 276 0.80 -19.88 -15.08
CA THR A 276 0.87 -21.01 -14.16
C THR A 276 -0.51 -21.65 -13.99
N TYR A 277 -0.53 -22.98 -13.97
CA TYR A 277 -1.75 -23.77 -13.80
C TYR A 277 -1.44 -25.12 -13.15
N TRP A 278 -2.47 -25.76 -12.63
CA TRP A 278 -2.39 -27.11 -12.09
C TRP A 278 -2.80 -28.14 -13.13
N GLU A 279 -2.01 -29.21 -13.26
CA GLU A 279 -2.31 -30.37 -14.09
C GLU A 279 -1.96 -31.64 -13.32
N ASN A 280 -2.94 -32.51 -13.11
CA ASN A 280 -2.77 -33.77 -12.36
C ASN A 280 -2.16 -33.57 -10.95
N GLY A 281 -2.57 -32.52 -10.25
CA GLY A 281 -2.06 -32.18 -8.92
C GLY A 281 -0.67 -31.56 -8.86
N THR A 282 -0.06 -31.30 -10.01
CA THR A 282 1.25 -30.66 -10.11
C THR A 282 1.11 -29.29 -10.75
N MET A 283 1.80 -28.31 -10.19
CA MET A 283 1.89 -26.96 -10.76
C MET A 283 2.80 -26.98 -12.00
N LYS A 284 2.32 -26.37 -13.07
CA LYS A 284 3.01 -26.19 -14.35
C LYS A 284 3.13 -24.72 -14.64
N SER A 285 4.22 -24.32 -15.29
CA SER A 285 4.42 -22.97 -15.79
C SER A 285 4.77 -23.02 -17.27
N GLU A 286 4.15 -22.13 -18.03
CA GLU A 286 4.43 -21.90 -19.45
C GLU A 286 4.67 -20.41 -19.67
N ARG A 287 5.29 -20.05 -20.78
CA ARG A 287 5.48 -18.65 -21.16
C ARG A 287 4.75 -18.39 -22.47
N TYR A 288 3.89 -17.39 -22.49
CA TYR A 288 3.17 -16.96 -23.69
C TYR A 288 3.58 -15.56 -24.09
N THR A 289 3.88 -15.38 -25.36
CA THR A 289 4.09 -14.05 -25.93
C THR A 289 2.73 -13.40 -26.16
N VAL A 290 2.54 -12.18 -25.67
CA VAL A 290 1.34 -11.37 -25.92
C VAL A 290 1.10 -11.26 -27.43
N GLY A 291 -0.13 -11.48 -27.87
CA GLY A 291 -0.50 -11.49 -29.28
C GLY A 291 -0.32 -12.80 -29.99
N SER A 292 0.38 -13.82 -29.41
CA SER A 292 0.47 -15.13 -30.01
C SER A 292 -0.89 -15.85 -30.04
N GLU A 293 -1.06 -16.80 -30.97
CA GLU A 293 -2.29 -17.60 -31.08
C GLU A 293 -2.60 -18.33 -29.76
N ARG A 294 -1.59 -18.91 -29.12
CA ARG A 294 -1.73 -19.59 -27.84
C ARG A 294 -2.17 -18.64 -26.73
N TRP A 295 -1.56 -17.47 -26.63
CA TRP A 295 -1.94 -16.46 -25.69
C TRP A 295 -3.37 -16.00 -25.90
N ARG A 296 -3.77 -15.69 -27.15
CA ARG A 296 -5.13 -15.29 -27.51
C ARG A 296 -6.14 -16.37 -27.13
N SER A 297 -5.86 -17.64 -27.43
CA SER A 297 -6.74 -18.74 -27.14
C SER A 297 -7.03 -18.88 -25.64
N VAL A 298 -5.96 -18.87 -24.82
CA VAL A 298 -6.07 -19.06 -23.36
C VAL A 298 -6.79 -17.88 -22.72
N TRP A 299 -6.39 -16.65 -23.04
CA TRP A 299 -6.98 -15.46 -22.42
C TRP A 299 -8.39 -15.16 -22.93
N THR A 300 -8.75 -15.54 -24.14
CA THR A 300 -10.14 -15.45 -24.63
C THR A 300 -11.07 -16.33 -23.79
N ASP A 301 -10.68 -17.56 -23.54
CA ASP A 301 -11.48 -18.48 -22.72
C ASP A 301 -11.63 -17.97 -21.29
N PHE A 302 -10.51 -17.55 -20.69
CA PHE A 302 -10.51 -17.01 -19.34
C PHE A 302 -11.37 -15.74 -19.21
N LEU A 303 -11.16 -14.75 -20.09
CA LEU A 303 -11.90 -13.48 -20.00
C LEU A 303 -13.41 -13.68 -20.13
N ARG A 304 -13.87 -14.62 -20.94
CA ARG A 304 -15.29 -14.98 -20.99
C ARG A 304 -15.79 -15.49 -19.65
N LYS A 305 -15.04 -16.40 -19.01
CA LYS A 305 -15.38 -16.93 -17.69
C LYS A 305 -15.29 -15.88 -16.58
N LEU A 306 -14.30 -15.01 -16.65
CA LEU A 306 -14.18 -13.89 -15.72
C LEU A 306 -15.39 -12.95 -15.84
N ILE A 307 -15.78 -12.57 -17.06
CA ILE A 307 -16.94 -11.69 -17.30
C ILE A 307 -18.24 -12.36 -16.77
N GLU A 308 -18.47 -13.63 -17.06
CA GLU A 308 -19.60 -14.38 -16.51
C GLU A 308 -19.61 -14.31 -14.98
N HIS A 309 -18.46 -14.60 -14.34
CA HIS A 309 -18.31 -14.57 -12.89
C HIS A 309 -18.55 -13.18 -12.30
N LEU A 310 -17.96 -12.12 -12.89
CA LEU A 310 -18.13 -10.75 -12.41
C LEU A 310 -19.58 -10.26 -12.56
N MET A 311 -20.26 -10.66 -13.63
CA MET A 311 -21.70 -10.37 -13.83
C MET A 311 -22.56 -11.07 -12.77
N ASP A 312 -22.29 -12.34 -12.48
CA ASP A 312 -23.01 -13.12 -11.46
C ASP A 312 -22.82 -12.53 -10.05
N LYS A 313 -21.66 -11.97 -9.77
CA LYS A 313 -21.35 -11.29 -8.49
C LYS A 313 -21.88 -9.85 -8.43
N GLY A 314 -22.26 -9.25 -9.55
CA GLY A 314 -22.61 -7.83 -9.63
C GLY A 314 -21.41 -6.89 -9.51
N TRP A 315 -20.21 -7.36 -9.89
CA TRP A 315 -18.96 -6.61 -9.81
C TRP A 315 -18.41 -6.14 -11.15
N PHE A 316 -19.09 -6.43 -12.25
CA PHE A 316 -18.62 -6.13 -13.61
C PHE A 316 -18.32 -4.64 -13.81
N ASP A 317 -19.25 -3.78 -13.40
CA ASP A 317 -19.15 -2.33 -13.63
C ASP A 317 -18.03 -1.65 -12.82
N GLU A 318 -17.57 -2.31 -11.78
CA GLU A 318 -16.47 -1.84 -10.91
C GLU A 318 -15.12 -2.47 -11.31
N SER A 319 -15.11 -3.39 -12.29
CA SER A 319 -13.95 -4.18 -12.64
C SER A 319 -13.17 -3.63 -13.83
N TYR A 320 -11.85 -3.69 -13.71
CA TYR A 320 -10.89 -3.22 -14.70
C TYR A 320 -9.82 -4.30 -14.90
N ILE A 321 -9.45 -4.57 -16.15
CA ILE A 321 -8.23 -5.35 -16.42
C ILE A 321 -7.02 -4.44 -16.23
N GLY A 322 -6.18 -4.79 -15.27
CA GLY A 322 -4.93 -4.09 -14.97
C GLY A 322 -3.82 -4.48 -15.96
N ILE A 323 -3.18 -3.47 -16.54
CA ILE A 323 -2.00 -3.64 -17.39
C ILE A 323 -0.87 -2.79 -16.81
N ASP A 324 0.21 -3.44 -16.46
CA ASP A 324 1.40 -2.81 -15.93
C ASP A 324 2.38 -2.42 -17.05
N GLU A 325 3.35 -1.59 -16.75
CA GLU A 325 4.32 -0.90 -17.61
C GLU A 325 4.75 -1.68 -18.86
N ARG A 326 5.01 -2.97 -18.72
CA ARG A 326 5.53 -3.85 -19.79
C ARG A 326 4.45 -4.54 -20.61
N GLY A 327 3.21 -4.52 -20.15
CA GLY A 327 2.08 -5.18 -20.79
C GLY A 327 1.36 -4.34 -21.83
N PHE A 328 1.72 -3.07 -21.99
CA PHE A 328 1.07 -2.17 -22.95
C PHE A 328 1.36 -2.59 -24.38
N SER A 329 0.36 -3.21 -25.02
CA SER A 329 0.40 -3.59 -26.43
C SER A 329 -0.98 -3.52 -27.06
N ALA A 330 -1.04 -3.24 -28.35
CA ALA A 330 -2.31 -3.23 -29.11
C ALA A 330 -3.05 -4.57 -28.99
N ASP A 331 -2.30 -5.67 -29.06
CA ASP A 331 -2.87 -7.03 -28.96
C ASP A 331 -3.62 -7.27 -27.63
N ALA A 332 -3.12 -6.72 -26.51
CA ALA A 332 -3.77 -6.87 -25.22
C ALA A 332 -5.10 -6.09 -25.20
N PHE A 333 -5.10 -4.85 -25.64
CA PHE A 333 -6.30 -4.03 -25.71
C PHE A 333 -7.33 -4.57 -26.70
N ASP A 334 -6.89 -5.03 -27.88
CA ASP A 334 -7.76 -5.62 -28.90
C ASP A 334 -8.45 -6.88 -28.35
N LEU A 335 -7.75 -7.68 -27.58
CA LEU A 335 -8.35 -8.86 -26.95
C LEU A 335 -9.42 -8.45 -25.92
N ILE A 336 -9.10 -7.52 -25.02
CA ILE A 336 -10.07 -7.04 -24.01
C ILE A 336 -11.32 -6.47 -24.70
N ASP A 337 -11.15 -5.60 -25.66
CA ASP A 337 -12.26 -4.97 -26.40
C ASP A 337 -13.10 -5.97 -27.20
N SER A 338 -12.54 -7.12 -27.59
CA SER A 338 -13.22 -8.16 -28.36
C SER A 338 -14.13 -9.05 -27.52
N ILE A 339 -13.92 -9.10 -26.20
CA ILE A 339 -14.68 -9.96 -25.29
C ILE A 339 -15.69 -9.10 -24.51
N ARG A 340 -16.97 -9.35 -24.73
CA ARG A 340 -18.05 -8.49 -24.23
C ARG A 340 -19.04 -9.30 -23.39
N ASN A 341 -19.67 -8.61 -22.45
CA ASN A 341 -20.77 -9.18 -21.65
C ASN A 341 -22.08 -9.28 -22.49
N ILE A 342 -23.15 -9.74 -21.86
CA ILE A 342 -24.47 -9.89 -22.50
C ILE A 342 -25.12 -8.57 -22.94
N HIS A 343 -24.58 -7.43 -22.52
CA HIS A 343 -25.03 -6.08 -22.88
C HIS A 343 -24.11 -5.42 -23.93
N ASP A 344 -23.24 -6.20 -24.57
CA ASP A 344 -22.26 -5.76 -25.55
C ASP A 344 -21.24 -4.73 -25.01
N VAL A 345 -20.85 -4.87 -23.73
CA VAL A 345 -19.88 -4.01 -23.05
C VAL A 345 -18.61 -4.81 -22.72
N PRO A 346 -17.40 -4.33 -23.10
CA PRO A 346 -16.14 -4.93 -22.69
C PRO A 346 -15.79 -4.54 -21.24
N LEU A 347 -14.85 -5.26 -20.64
CA LEU A 347 -14.23 -4.82 -19.38
C LEU A 347 -13.46 -3.51 -19.61
N LYS A 348 -13.49 -2.65 -18.61
CA LYS A 348 -12.65 -1.46 -18.56
C LYS A 348 -11.18 -1.85 -18.40
N THR A 349 -10.30 -0.90 -18.64
CA THR A 349 -8.85 -1.10 -18.45
C THR A 349 -8.31 -0.07 -17.48
N ALA A 350 -7.43 -0.51 -16.58
CA ALA A 350 -6.60 0.33 -15.74
C ALA A 350 -5.13 0.07 -16.06
N GLY A 351 -4.27 1.06 -15.95
CA GLY A 351 -2.87 0.87 -16.31
C GLY A 351 -1.92 1.74 -15.53
N ALA A 352 -0.73 1.19 -15.28
CA ALA A 352 0.43 1.93 -14.86
C ALA A 352 1.42 2.00 -16.03
N MET A 353 1.82 3.20 -16.42
CA MET A 353 2.69 3.43 -17.57
C MET A 353 3.95 4.18 -17.16
N ASP A 354 5.10 3.70 -17.59
CA ASP A 354 6.37 4.39 -17.43
C ASP A 354 6.72 5.22 -18.69
N GLY A 355 6.17 6.39 -18.82
CA GLY A 355 6.43 7.31 -19.92
C GLY A 355 5.51 7.18 -21.14
N PHE A 356 5.20 8.32 -21.75
CA PHE A 356 4.23 8.45 -22.84
C PHE A 356 4.81 8.30 -24.25
N VAL A 357 6.10 8.53 -24.45
CA VAL A 357 6.67 8.94 -25.74
C VAL A 357 6.42 7.95 -26.89
N ASN A 358 6.33 6.66 -26.58
CA ASN A 358 6.13 5.63 -27.60
C ASN A 358 4.80 4.86 -27.49
N LYS A 359 3.91 5.26 -26.57
CA LYS A 359 2.69 4.51 -26.24
C LYS A 359 1.44 5.40 -26.11
N PHE A 360 1.51 6.63 -26.62
CA PHE A 360 0.43 7.61 -26.46
C PHE A 360 -0.92 7.11 -26.99
N ASP A 361 -0.94 6.48 -28.18
CA ASP A 361 -2.18 5.93 -28.75
C ASP A 361 -2.78 4.81 -27.89
N LEU A 362 -1.93 4.03 -27.20
CA LEU A 362 -2.39 3.00 -26.27
C LEU A 362 -2.88 3.60 -24.96
N ALA A 363 -2.26 4.68 -24.48
CA ALA A 363 -2.70 5.40 -23.28
C ALA A 363 -4.14 5.93 -23.43
N LEU A 364 -4.53 6.35 -24.62
CA LEU A 364 -5.90 6.82 -24.92
C LEU A 364 -6.95 5.71 -24.80
N ARG A 365 -6.55 4.44 -24.80
CA ARG A 365 -7.46 3.28 -24.68
C ARG A 365 -7.67 2.87 -23.21
N VAL A 366 -6.91 3.43 -22.29
CA VAL A 366 -6.99 3.10 -20.86
C VAL A 366 -8.06 3.97 -20.22
N THR A 367 -9.00 3.34 -19.52
CA THR A 367 -10.09 4.05 -18.84
C THR A 367 -9.55 4.80 -17.61
N ASP A 368 -8.56 4.21 -16.92
CA ASP A 368 -7.94 4.77 -15.75
C ASP A 368 -6.41 4.56 -15.81
N LEU A 369 -5.65 5.63 -15.93
CA LEU A 369 -4.22 5.62 -16.20
C LEU A 369 -3.42 6.31 -15.11
N ASN A 370 -2.55 5.56 -14.46
CA ASN A 370 -1.48 6.07 -13.63
C ASN A 370 -0.20 6.21 -14.47
N VAL A 371 0.43 7.36 -14.41
CA VAL A 371 1.69 7.63 -15.12
C VAL A 371 2.81 7.76 -14.11
N GLY A 372 3.82 6.92 -14.27
CA GLY A 372 5.07 7.01 -13.53
C GLY A 372 5.95 8.18 -13.99
N ASP A 373 7.25 8.05 -13.84
CA ASP A 373 8.22 9.09 -14.18
C ASP A 373 8.08 9.57 -15.63
N THR A 374 7.91 10.88 -15.77
CA THR A 374 7.77 11.57 -17.06
C THR A 374 9.07 12.26 -17.49
N ALA A 375 10.19 11.98 -16.82
CA ALA A 375 11.48 12.62 -17.09
C ALA A 375 12.10 12.21 -18.44
#